data_ad39dee149a3a5abaecf8abe07853322
#
_entry.id   ad39dee149a3a5abaecf8abe07853322
#
_cell.length_a   1.000
_cell.length_b   1.000
_cell.length_c   1.000
_cell.angle_alpha   90.00
_cell.angle_beta   90.00
_cell.angle_gamma   90.00
#
_symmetry.space_group_name_H-M   'P 1'
#
loop_
_entity.id
_entity.type
_entity.pdbx_description
1 polymer ?
#
loop_
_entity_poly.entity_id
_entity_poly.type
_entity_poly.pdbx_seq_one_letter_code
_entity_poly.pdbx_strand_id
1 'polypeptide(L)'
;MLILVGSKVIRVGGSFVKSNGQCNCLVRLFAAQIPSPPVAESQFQNEWDKALPYEKIPGPSRLTLIKDSLPGGKLATLNLGEVLEQYRHQYGNIYKISGGFGTPDTLFVFDPKDFETIYRTEGIWPFRPVLETVEHYRKKVRPDTFYSGGLGVEQGKEWAEFRTTVNPIMMQPKFVKLYIPQIDQFVDEFIIRMRKIRDSNIYELPENFEEEMDRWSLGATCLVALDSRLEIFGELDKNSREYELTAALKRFIYLRSVLDLKPSMWKVFPTADFKEMMRVLDVITDFSFHHVNEAKKRLESKVNTKSEKEQSVFEKLIRINPKTAVIMATDMFTAGVDTTSSAAISVLYNLAKNPDKQEILRNELRKILPEKGSPLTQQNMSNLPYLRASIKESLRVLPVVNGNSRKTGKDLVLKGYRIPKGTLVLLQSLYTQVDEKLYTGGKKFMPERWLKNQESELSKEARKVSPFTFLPFGFGPRMCIGRRLAELEIEVFVSKLVRNFYIEWDQPDLKFKTVGINVPDGKLQFKVKDVEN
;
A
#
# COMPACT_ATOMS: atom_id res chain seq x y z
N MET A 1 26.95 -27.10 14.60
CA MET A 1 25.47 -27.11 14.52
C MET A 1 25.07 -28.28 13.61
N LEU A 2 24.29 -29.21 14.13
CA LEU A 2 23.77 -30.37 13.38
C LEU A 2 22.42 -29.98 12.78
N ILE A 3 22.28 -30.04 11.46
CA ILE A 3 21.02 -29.80 10.77
C ILE A 3 20.59 -31.12 10.13
N LEU A 4 19.42 -31.63 10.52
CA LEU A 4 18.79 -32.80 9.89
C LEU A 4 17.99 -32.34 8.68
N VAL A 5 18.37 -32.77 7.50
CA VAL A 5 17.61 -32.59 6.26
C VAL A 5 17.45 -33.96 5.62
N GLY A 6 16.26 -34.53 5.74
CA GLY A 6 16.02 -35.91 5.31
C GLY A 6 16.86 -36.89 6.13
N SER A 7 17.11 -38.05 5.61
CA SER A 7 17.86 -39.14 6.28
C SER A 7 19.41 -38.96 6.30
N LYS A 8 19.95 -37.76 6.08
CA LYS A 8 21.42 -37.54 6.10
C LYS A 8 21.80 -36.39 7.04
N VAL A 9 22.81 -36.63 7.86
CA VAL A 9 23.43 -35.67 8.79
C VAL A 9 24.61 -35.01 8.05
N ILE A 10 24.57 -33.67 7.91
CA ILE A 10 25.67 -32.89 7.33
C ILE A 10 26.34 -32.09 8.46
N ARG A 11 27.65 -32.28 8.60
CA ARG A 11 28.48 -31.55 9.56
C ARG A 11 29.16 -30.38 8.88
N VAL A 12 28.80 -29.17 9.27
CA VAL A 12 29.47 -27.94 8.82
C VAL A 12 30.48 -27.53 9.87
N GLY A 13 31.75 -27.65 9.57
CA GLY A 13 32.86 -27.22 10.44
C GLY A 13 33.16 -25.73 10.23
N GLY A 14 33.25 -24.97 11.29
CA GLY A 14 33.68 -23.58 11.31
C GLY A 14 33.71 -23.05 12.74
N SER A 15 34.82 -22.49 13.12
CA SER A 15 35.21 -21.99 14.44
C SER A 15 34.16 -21.08 15.10
N PHE A 16 33.98 -21.26 16.41
CA PHE A 16 33.11 -20.44 17.26
C PHE A 16 33.69 -19.03 17.47
N VAL A 17 32.93 -18.01 17.06
CA VAL A 17 33.04 -16.68 17.65
C VAL A 17 31.79 -16.48 18.52
N LYS A 18 31.99 -16.33 19.82
CA LYS A 18 30.93 -15.91 20.75
C LYS A 18 30.58 -14.45 20.46
N SER A 19 29.40 -14.20 19.94
CA SER A 19 28.76 -12.90 19.96
C SER A 19 27.36 -13.02 20.60
N ASN A 20 27.08 -12.08 21.50
CA ASN A 20 25.89 -12.02 22.33
C ASN A 20 24.58 -12.05 21.52
N GLY A 21 23.72 -12.87 21.94
CA GLY A 21 22.27 -13.13 21.85
C GLY A 21 21.34 -12.22 21.07
N GLN A 22 21.60 -11.81 19.83
CA GLN A 22 20.66 -11.00 19.04
C GLN A 22 20.56 -11.33 17.54
N CYS A 23 20.80 -12.53 17.09
CA CYS A 23 20.83 -12.81 15.64
C CYS A 23 20.04 -14.03 15.15
N ASN A 24 18.96 -14.45 15.82
CA ASN A 24 18.26 -15.69 15.40
C ASN A 24 16.95 -15.49 14.61
N CYS A 25 16.48 -14.24 14.38
CA CYS A 25 15.24 -14.01 13.63
C CYS A 25 15.45 -13.71 12.15
N LEU A 26 16.59 -13.15 11.77
CA LEU A 26 16.87 -12.75 10.38
C LEU A 26 17.26 -13.91 9.45
N VAL A 27 17.92 -14.94 9.99
CA VAL A 27 18.35 -16.11 9.18
C VAL A 27 17.15 -16.95 8.72
N ARG A 28 16.03 -16.97 9.44
CA ARG A 28 14.83 -17.72 9.03
C ARG A 28 14.00 -17.07 7.92
N LEU A 29 14.12 -15.78 7.71
CA LEU A 29 13.42 -15.06 6.61
C LEU A 29 14.18 -15.14 5.26
N PHE A 30 15.48 -15.42 5.28
CA PHE A 30 16.32 -15.50 4.09
C PHE A 30 16.69 -16.93 3.66
N ALA A 31 16.34 -17.95 4.43
CA ALA A 31 16.76 -19.34 4.20
C ALA A 31 15.89 -20.12 3.20
N ALA A 32 15.09 -19.47 2.36
CA ALA A 32 14.24 -20.16 1.40
C ALA A 32 14.73 -20.07 -0.06
N GLN A 33 16.04 -19.93 -0.29
CA GLN A 33 16.63 -20.25 -1.60
C GLN A 33 17.44 -21.53 -1.49
N ILE A 34 16.73 -22.67 -1.57
CA ILE A 34 17.35 -23.95 -1.91
C ILE A 34 17.80 -23.83 -3.38
N PRO A 35 19.07 -24.10 -3.74
CA PRO A 35 19.47 -24.18 -5.13
C PRO A 35 18.54 -25.14 -5.86
N SER A 36 18.00 -24.72 -6.99
CA SER A 36 17.16 -25.59 -7.82
C SER A 36 17.97 -26.87 -8.17
N PRO A 37 17.42 -28.06 -8.00
CA PRO A 37 18.13 -29.29 -8.37
C PRO A 37 18.38 -29.30 -9.90
N PRO A 38 19.42 -30.01 -10.39
CA PRO A 38 19.78 -30.07 -11.81
C PRO A 38 18.62 -30.40 -12.76
N VAL A 39 17.62 -31.16 -12.28
CA VAL A 39 16.40 -31.50 -13.02
C VAL A 39 15.57 -30.24 -13.35
N ALA A 40 15.58 -29.22 -12.51
CA ALA A 40 14.83 -27.98 -12.75
C ALA A 40 15.49 -27.11 -13.84
N GLU A 41 16.80 -27.16 -14.01
CA GLU A 41 17.49 -26.42 -15.08
C GLU A 41 17.22 -27.05 -16.46
N SER A 42 17.25 -28.36 -16.57
CA SER A 42 16.94 -29.06 -17.83
C SER A 42 15.47 -28.88 -18.25
N GLN A 43 14.56 -28.88 -17.30
CA GLN A 43 13.13 -28.60 -17.56
C GLN A 43 12.92 -27.16 -18.03
N PHE A 44 13.55 -26.19 -17.35
CA PHE A 44 13.49 -24.78 -17.76
C PHE A 44 14.05 -24.57 -19.17
N GLN A 45 15.22 -25.19 -19.49
CA GLN A 45 15.82 -25.06 -20.82
C GLN A 45 14.90 -25.61 -21.90
N ASN A 46 14.24 -26.76 -21.67
CA ASN A 46 13.28 -27.33 -22.61
C ASN A 46 12.02 -26.42 -22.79
N GLU A 47 11.53 -25.80 -21.72
CA GLU A 47 10.44 -24.83 -21.81
C GLU A 47 10.87 -23.56 -22.55
N TRP A 48 12.08 -23.07 -22.29
CA TRP A 48 12.66 -21.90 -22.95
C TRP A 48 12.83 -22.10 -24.44
N ASP A 49 13.34 -23.26 -24.87
CA ASP A 49 13.59 -23.56 -26.27
C ASP A 49 12.31 -23.66 -27.08
N LYS A 50 11.22 -24.14 -26.48
CA LYS A 50 9.88 -24.22 -27.07
C LYS A 50 9.12 -22.89 -27.06
N ALA A 51 9.50 -21.96 -26.17
CA ALA A 51 8.80 -20.71 -26.00
C ALA A 51 9.07 -19.73 -27.15
N LEU A 52 8.03 -18.93 -27.48
CA LEU A 52 8.13 -17.89 -28.49
C LEU A 52 9.04 -16.73 -28.00
N PRO A 53 9.75 -16.07 -28.93
CA PRO A 53 10.57 -14.91 -28.60
C PRO A 53 9.74 -13.77 -27.96
N TYR A 54 10.39 -12.94 -27.14
CA TYR A 54 9.81 -11.78 -26.46
C TYR A 54 9.10 -10.80 -27.42
N GLU A 55 9.65 -10.66 -28.62
CA GLU A 55 9.13 -9.76 -29.67
C GLU A 55 7.74 -10.18 -30.16
N LYS A 56 7.41 -11.47 -30.06
CA LYS A 56 6.11 -12.03 -30.46
C LYS A 56 5.00 -11.82 -29.44
N ILE A 57 5.29 -11.26 -28.26
CA ILE A 57 4.27 -10.92 -27.28
C ILE A 57 3.34 -9.85 -27.90
N PRO A 58 2.00 -10.08 -27.87
CA PRO A 58 1.05 -9.14 -28.44
C PRO A 58 1.04 -7.80 -27.69
N GLY A 59 0.53 -6.77 -28.34
CA GLY A 59 0.36 -5.46 -27.72
C GLY A 59 0.07 -4.38 -28.75
N PRO A 60 -0.26 -3.15 -28.30
CA PRO A 60 -0.53 -2.04 -29.20
C PRO A 60 0.74 -1.66 -29.98
N SER A 61 0.59 -1.42 -31.26
CA SER A 61 1.68 -0.90 -32.09
C SER A 61 2.06 0.52 -31.66
N ARG A 62 3.26 0.97 -32.01
CA ARG A 62 3.69 2.36 -31.72
C ARG A 62 2.73 3.39 -32.32
N LEU A 63 2.20 3.14 -33.52
CA LEU A 63 1.21 4.01 -34.16
C LEU A 63 -0.10 4.04 -33.37
N THR A 64 -0.55 2.88 -32.86
CA THR A 64 -1.73 2.79 -31.99
C THR A 64 -1.50 3.59 -30.70
N LEU A 65 -0.35 3.47 -30.07
CA LEU A 65 -0.02 4.23 -28.85
C LEU A 65 0.00 5.74 -29.09
N ILE A 66 0.57 6.18 -30.22
CA ILE A 66 0.55 7.60 -30.59
C ILE A 66 -0.90 8.06 -30.78
N LYS A 67 -1.70 7.34 -31.57
CA LYS A 67 -3.12 7.64 -31.78
C LYS A 67 -3.88 7.72 -30.44
N ASP A 68 -3.69 6.74 -29.58
CA ASP A 68 -4.37 6.66 -28.28
C ASP A 68 -3.93 7.78 -27.30
N SER A 69 -2.73 8.36 -27.51
CA SER A 69 -2.21 9.48 -26.71
C SER A 69 -2.64 10.88 -27.21
N LEU A 70 -3.14 10.99 -28.43
CA LEU A 70 -3.61 12.27 -28.98
C LEU A 70 -4.92 12.73 -28.32
N PRO A 71 -5.26 14.02 -28.38
CA PRO A 71 -6.56 14.52 -27.91
C PRO A 71 -7.72 13.71 -28.54
N GLY A 72 -8.62 13.18 -27.68
CA GLY A 72 -9.71 12.27 -28.10
C GLY A 72 -9.32 10.79 -28.17
N GLY A 73 -8.05 10.44 -28.03
CA GLY A 73 -7.58 9.05 -27.93
C GLY A 73 -7.84 8.41 -26.57
N LYS A 74 -7.70 7.08 -26.49
CA LYS A 74 -8.01 6.30 -25.26
C LYS A 74 -7.21 6.74 -24.04
N LEU A 75 -5.91 7.01 -24.17
CA LEU A 75 -5.05 7.45 -23.07
C LEU A 75 -5.34 8.88 -22.60
N ALA A 76 -6.01 9.68 -23.45
CA ALA A 76 -6.40 11.04 -23.12
C ALA A 76 -7.81 11.11 -22.49
N THR A 77 -8.71 10.19 -22.83
CA THR A 77 -10.15 10.22 -22.46
C THR A 77 -10.51 9.24 -21.35
N LEU A 78 -9.83 8.09 -21.28
CA LEU A 78 -10.10 7.05 -20.29
C LEU A 78 -9.12 7.13 -19.11
N ASN A 79 -9.55 6.63 -17.96
CA ASN A 79 -8.61 6.41 -16.86
C ASN A 79 -7.68 5.21 -17.16
N LEU A 80 -6.54 5.17 -16.51
CA LEU A 80 -5.52 4.14 -16.76
C LEU A 80 -6.06 2.70 -16.59
N GLY A 81 -6.92 2.46 -15.60
CA GLY A 81 -7.51 1.14 -15.37
C GLY A 81 -8.37 0.68 -16.57
N GLU A 82 -9.21 1.58 -17.11
CA GLU A 82 -10.06 1.29 -18.27
C GLU A 82 -9.23 0.99 -19.53
N VAL A 83 -8.15 1.73 -19.75
CA VAL A 83 -7.22 1.47 -20.88
C VAL A 83 -6.60 0.08 -20.76
N LEU A 84 -6.11 -0.28 -19.57
CA LEU A 84 -5.49 -1.58 -19.32
C LEU A 84 -6.49 -2.73 -19.52
N GLU A 85 -7.75 -2.53 -19.12
CA GLU A 85 -8.81 -3.51 -19.34
C GLU A 85 -9.13 -3.70 -20.82
N GLN A 86 -9.25 -2.61 -21.58
CA GLN A 86 -9.47 -2.69 -23.02
C GLN A 86 -8.32 -3.43 -23.73
N TYR A 87 -7.06 -3.14 -23.37
CA TYR A 87 -5.90 -3.85 -23.93
C TYR A 87 -5.89 -5.33 -23.53
N ARG A 88 -6.28 -5.66 -22.29
CA ARG A 88 -6.43 -7.05 -21.86
C ARG A 88 -7.48 -7.79 -22.68
N HIS A 89 -8.63 -7.19 -22.95
CA HIS A 89 -9.66 -7.78 -23.81
C HIS A 89 -9.16 -7.99 -25.25
N GLN A 90 -8.36 -7.05 -25.77
CA GLN A 90 -7.86 -7.09 -27.14
C GLN A 90 -6.68 -8.04 -27.32
N TYR A 91 -5.73 -8.09 -26.36
CA TYR A 91 -4.45 -8.78 -26.51
C TYR A 91 -4.31 -10.01 -25.59
N GLY A 92 -5.22 -10.22 -24.65
CA GLY A 92 -5.20 -11.35 -23.73
C GLY A 92 -4.51 -11.05 -22.39
N ASN A 93 -4.27 -12.12 -21.62
CA ASN A 93 -3.74 -12.05 -20.24
C ASN A 93 -2.22 -11.84 -20.15
N ILE A 94 -1.56 -11.65 -21.27
CA ILE A 94 -0.16 -11.18 -21.36
C ILE A 94 -0.05 -10.28 -22.59
N TYR A 95 0.42 -9.08 -22.40
CA TYR A 95 0.74 -8.17 -23.49
C TYR A 95 1.84 -7.19 -23.10
N LYS A 96 2.50 -6.57 -24.09
CA LYS A 96 3.51 -5.55 -23.85
C LYS A 96 3.11 -4.20 -24.43
N ILE A 97 3.47 -3.14 -23.74
CA ILE A 97 3.42 -1.77 -24.26
C ILE A 97 4.86 -1.33 -24.51
N SER A 98 5.14 -1.00 -25.77
CA SER A 98 6.48 -0.53 -26.15
C SER A 98 6.77 0.81 -25.49
N GLY A 99 7.92 0.90 -24.88
CA GLY A 99 8.43 2.15 -24.31
C GLY A 99 8.78 3.17 -25.38
N GLY A 100 8.76 4.44 -25.02
CA GLY A 100 9.18 5.55 -25.85
C GLY A 100 9.99 6.57 -25.05
N PHE A 101 10.72 7.45 -25.72
CA PHE A 101 11.49 8.52 -25.08
C PHE A 101 12.43 8.03 -23.96
N GLY A 102 13.13 6.90 -24.20
CA GLY A 102 14.08 6.34 -23.24
C GLY A 102 13.46 5.49 -22.12
N THR A 103 12.16 5.25 -22.14
CA THR A 103 11.49 4.31 -21.21
C THR A 103 11.55 2.88 -21.77
N PRO A 104 11.75 1.85 -20.93
CA PRO A 104 11.76 0.46 -21.37
C PRO A 104 10.35 -0.02 -21.74
N ASP A 105 10.29 -1.10 -22.53
CA ASP A 105 9.05 -1.84 -22.73
C ASP A 105 8.51 -2.33 -21.38
N THR A 106 7.19 -2.29 -21.25
CA THR A 106 6.49 -2.76 -20.05
C THR A 106 5.61 -3.95 -20.40
N LEU A 107 5.87 -5.07 -19.74
CA LEU A 107 5.07 -6.28 -19.86
C LEU A 107 3.94 -6.26 -18.83
N PHE A 108 2.72 -6.54 -19.26
CA PHE A 108 1.54 -6.67 -18.39
C PHE A 108 1.14 -8.13 -18.29
N VAL A 109 1.00 -8.63 -17.07
CA VAL A 109 0.56 -10.00 -16.77
C VAL A 109 -0.64 -10.00 -15.84
N PHE A 110 -1.56 -10.97 -16.03
CA PHE A 110 -2.85 -11.02 -15.35
C PHE A 110 -3.15 -12.40 -14.72
N ASP A 111 -2.19 -13.33 -14.73
CA ASP A 111 -2.40 -14.67 -14.19
C ASP A 111 -1.68 -14.82 -12.83
N PRO A 112 -2.35 -15.32 -11.78
CA PRO A 112 -1.73 -15.54 -10.47
C PRO A 112 -0.53 -16.50 -10.51
N LYS A 113 -0.47 -17.44 -11.46
CA LYS A 113 0.69 -18.32 -11.63
C LYS A 113 1.92 -17.57 -12.13
N ASP A 114 1.70 -16.62 -13.04
CA ASP A 114 2.78 -15.73 -13.52
C ASP A 114 3.26 -14.82 -12.39
N PHE A 115 2.34 -14.31 -11.54
CA PHE A 115 2.69 -13.53 -10.35
C PHE A 115 3.57 -14.34 -9.40
N GLU A 116 3.17 -15.58 -9.10
CA GLU A 116 3.94 -16.48 -8.25
C GLU A 116 5.34 -16.70 -8.81
N THR A 117 5.45 -17.00 -10.10
CA THR A 117 6.74 -17.21 -10.79
C THR A 117 7.63 -16.00 -10.65
N ILE A 118 7.12 -14.80 -10.93
CA ILE A 118 7.89 -13.55 -10.86
C ILE A 118 8.34 -13.27 -9.41
N TYR A 119 7.43 -13.32 -8.44
CA TYR A 119 7.76 -13.06 -7.05
C TYR A 119 8.74 -14.06 -6.44
N ARG A 120 8.63 -15.36 -6.79
CA ARG A 120 9.56 -16.37 -6.28
C ARG A 120 10.93 -16.33 -6.93
N THR A 121 11.06 -15.63 -8.06
CA THR A 121 12.31 -15.55 -8.84
C THR A 121 12.95 -14.16 -8.81
N GLU A 122 12.36 -13.18 -8.10
CA GLU A 122 12.87 -11.80 -8.03
C GLU A 122 14.21 -11.66 -7.27
N GLY A 123 14.63 -12.72 -6.57
CA GLY A 123 15.85 -12.72 -5.76
C GLY A 123 15.71 -12.00 -4.43
N ILE A 124 16.85 -11.83 -3.74
CA ILE A 124 16.90 -11.19 -2.41
C ILE A 124 16.90 -9.66 -2.49
N TRP A 125 17.20 -9.09 -3.64
CA TRP A 125 17.24 -7.65 -3.91
C TRP A 125 16.28 -7.26 -5.05
N PRO A 126 14.97 -7.30 -4.82
CA PRO A 126 14.01 -7.07 -5.89
C PRO A 126 14.05 -5.62 -6.41
N PHE A 127 13.95 -5.46 -7.73
CA PHE A 127 13.86 -4.16 -8.38
C PHE A 127 12.41 -3.76 -8.63
N ARG A 128 12.04 -2.54 -8.19
CA ARG A 128 10.70 -1.95 -8.35
C ARG A 128 10.81 -0.47 -8.72
N PRO A 129 11.18 -0.13 -9.95
CA PRO A 129 11.29 1.27 -10.39
C PRO A 129 9.90 1.88 -10.58
N VAL A 130 9.53 2.90 -9.80
CA VAL A 130 8.19 3.52 -9.85
C VAL A 130 8.14 5.01 -9.48
N LEU A 131 9.21 5.61 -8.95
CA LEU A 131 9.21 6.98 -8.42
C LEU A 131 10.43 7.76 -8.95
N GLU A 132 10.52 7.91 -10.26
CA GLU A 132 11.69 8.53 -10.90
C GLU A 132 11.82 10.03 -10.57
N THR A 133 10.70 10.75 -10.43
CA THR A 133 10.71 12.17 -10.03
C THR A 133 11.17 12.34 -8.58
N VAL A 134 10.77 11.46 -7.66
CA VAL A 134 11.23 11.47 -6.27
C VAL A 134 12.70 11.07 -6.19
N GLU A 135 13.14 10.11 -7.03
CA GLU A 135 14.57 9.77 -7.13
C GLU A 135 15.41 10.97 -7.55
N HIS A 136 14.98 11.68 -8.60
CA HIS A 136 15.63 12.90 -9.06
C HIS A 136 15.70 13.94 -7.95
N TYR A 137 14.59 14.18 -7.25
CA TYR A 137 14.53 15.14 -6.15
C TYR A 137 15.53 14.79 -5.05
N ARG A 138 15.50 13.56 -4.53
CA ARG A 138 16.36 13.16 -3.41
C ARG A 138 17.84 13.08 -3.77
N LYS A 139 18.17 12.61 -4.97
CA LYS A 139 19.56 12.38 -5.39
C LYS A 139 20.20 13.57 -6.09
N LYS A 140 19.41 14.51 -6.68
CA LYS A 140 19.93 15.63 -7.47
C LYS A 140 19.56 17.00 -6.92
N VAL A 141 18.36 17.17 -6.36
CA VAL A 141 17.89 18.47 -5.86
C VAL A 141 18.25 18.64 -4.38
N ARG A 142 18.03 17.62 -3.54
CA ARG A 142 18.27 17.69 -2.08
C ARG A 142 19.22 16.59 -1.57
N PRO A 143 20.40 16.39 -2.17
CA PRO A 143 21.36 15.37 -1.71
C PRO A 143 21.94 15.67 -0.33
N ASP A 144 21.89 16.93 0.12
CA ASP A 144 22.27 17.38 1.46
C ASP A 144 21.35 16.81 2.55
N THR A 145 20.06 16.69 2.26
CA THR A 145 19.03 16.18 3.18
C THR A 145 18.94 14.67 3.13
N PHE A 146 18.99 14.08 1.95
CA PHE A 146 18.77 12.67 1.71
C PHE A 146 20.07 11.89 1.45
N TYR A 147 20.56 11.16 2.45
CA TYR A 147 21.70 10.24 2.27
C TYR A 147 21.32 8.94 1.56
N SER A 148 20.01 8.64 1.46
CA SER A 148 19.42 7.51 0.76
C SER A 148 18.13 7.94 0.08
N GLY A 149 17.80 7.32 -1.04
CA GLY A 149 16.51 7.48 -1.71
C GLY A 149 15.32 6.90 -0.95
N GLY A 150 15.53 6.18 0.16
CA GLY A 150 14.45 5.57 0.95
C GLY A 150 13.82 4.35 0.30
N LEU A 151 12.75 3.83 0.92
CA LEU A 151 12.13 2.56 0.53
C LEU A 151 11.41 2.61 -0.83
N GLY A 152 10.91 3.78 -1.22
CA GLY A 152 10.20 3.96 -2.48
C GLY A 152 11.12 4.02 -3.69
N VAL A 153 12.30 4.59 -3.52
CA VAL A 153 13.23 4.96 -4.58
C VAL A 153 14.37 3.96 -4.74
N GLU A 154 15.03 3.58 -3.63
CA GLU A 154 16.21 2.71 -3.71
C GLU A 154 15.91 1.35 -4.31
N GLN A 155 16.91 0.79 -4.99
CA GLN A 155 16.84 -0.50 -5.65
C GLN A 155 17.99 -1.41 -5.19
N GLY A 156 17.85 -2.70 -5.47
CA GLY A 156 18.94 -3.65 -5.27
C GLY A 156 19.46 -3.68 -3.82
N LYS A 157 20.78 -3.64 -3.67
CA LYS A 157 21.48 -3.76 -2.38
C LYS A 157 21.23 -2.55 -1.47
N GLU A 158 21.27 -1.34 -2.01
CA GLU A 158 21.03 -0.09 -1.27
C GLU A 158 19.62 -0.09 -0.64
N TRP A 159 18.62 -0.55 -1.40
CA TRP A 159 17.29 -0.75 -0.86
C TRP A 159 17.28 -1.77 0.29
N ALA A 160 17.96 -2.89 0.13
CA ALA A 160 17.96 -3.96 1.13
C ALA A 160 18.64 -3.50 2.44
N GLU A 161 19.71 -2.73 2.35
CA GLU A 161 20.39 -2.15 3.50
C GLU A 161 19.48 -1.17 4.25
N PHE A 162 18.83 -0.24 3.55
CA PHE A 162 17.88 0.67 4.17
C PHE A 162 16.67 -0.08 4.75
N ARG A 163 16.09 -1.04 4.01
CA ARG A 163 14.97 -1.88 4.45
C ARG A 163 15.32 -2.66 5.71
N THR A 164 16.50 -3.27 5.79
CA THR A 164 16.96 -4.02 6.95
C THR A 164 17.09 -3.13 8.19
N THR A 165 17.52 -1.89 8.01
CA THR A 165 17.65 -0.91 9.09
C THR A 165 16.30 -0.54 9.70
N VAL A 166 15.28 -0.26 8.89
CA VAL A 166 13.98 0.26 9.37
C VAL A 166 12.95 -0.83 9.66
N ASN A 167 13.08 -2.02 9.06
CA ASN A 167 12.10 -3.10 9.15
C ASN A 167 11.85 -3.60 10.60
N PRO A 168 12.88 -3.77 11.47
CA PRO A 168 12.67 -4.20 12.86
C PRO A 168 11.83 -3.22 13.70
N ILE A 169 11.76 -1.95 13.27
CA ILE A 169 10.98 -0.91 13.96
C ILE A 169 9.56 -0.88 13.41
N MET A 170 9.42 -0.83 12.08
CA MET A 170 8.13 -0.62 11.40
C MET A 170 7.22 -1.85 11.43
N MET A 171 7.80 -3.06 11.37
CA MET A 171 7.04 -4.30 11.18
C MET A 171 6.75 -5.09 12.47
N GLN A 172 7.20 -4.62 13.64
CA GLN A 172 6.91 -5.33 14.89
C GLN A 172 5.53 -4.96 15.45
N PRO A 173 4.63 -5.95 15.66
CA PRO A 173 3.28 -5.69 16.18
C PRO A 173 3.25 -4.94 17.51
N LYS A 174 4.23 -5.21 18.39
CA LYS A 174 4.29 -4.57 19.71
C LYS A 174 4.47 -3.06 19.63
N PHE A 175 5.22 -2.54 18.63
CA PHE A 175 5.42 -1.09 18.48
C PHE A 175 4.21 -0.42 17.85
N VAL A 176 3.58 -1.07 16.87
CA VAL A 176 2.38 -0.56 16.23
C VAL A 176 1.22 -0.45 17.23
N LYS A 177 1.08 -1.44 18.13
CA LYS A 177 0.03 -1.44 19.15
C LYS A 177 0.16 -0.34 20.20
N LEU A 178 1.33 0.30 20.34
CA LEU A 178 1.50 1.47 21.23
C LEU A 178 0.65 2.67 20.80
N TYR A 179 0.28 2.74 19.51
CA TYR A 179 -0.51 3.84 18.96
C TYR A 179 -2.02 3.67 19.11
N ILE A 180 -2.52 2.51 19.58
CA ILE A 180 -3.97 2.28 19.73
C ILE A 180 -4.65 3.41 20.51
N PRO A 181 -4.18 3.84 21.69
CA PRO A 181 -4.88 4.88 22.45
C PRO A 181 -4.93 6.24 21.73
N GLN A 182 -3.83 6.62 21.07
CA GLN A 182 -3.76 7.90 20.35
C GLN A 182 -4.64 7.89 19.10
N ILE A 183 -4.63 6.78 18.35
CA ILE A 183 -5.48 6.64 17.14
C ILE A 183 -6.95 6.55 17.55
N ASP A 184 -7.28 5.84 18.62
CA ASP A 184 -8.64 5.73 19.17
C ASP A 184 -9.20 7.12 19.53
N GLN A 185 -8.46 7.90 20.31
CA GLN A 185 -8.83 9.26 20.65
C GLN A 185 -8.97 10.16 19.41
N PHE A 186 -8.06 10.02 18.46
CA PHE A 186 -8.08 10.81 17.22
C PHE A 186 -9.32 10.49 16.36
N VAL A 187 -9.76 9.24 16.35
CA VAL A 187 -11.01 8.85 15.66
C VAL A 187 -12.24 9.38 16.41
N ASP A 188 -12.24 9.46 17.74
CA ASP A 188 -13.34 10.09 18.49
C ASP A 188 -13.52 11.56 18.09
N GLU A 189 -12.43 12.29 17.89
CA GLU A 189 -12.47 13.67 17.39
C GLU A 189 -13.01 13.77 15.97
N PHE A 190 -12.62 12.82 15.13
CA PHE A 190 -13.18 12.74 13.78
C PHE A 190 -14.69 12.46 13.80
N ILE A 191 -15.18 11.62 14.70
CA ILE A 191 -16.62 11.38 14.91
C ILE A 191 -17.35 12.67 15.33
N ILE A 192 -16.75 13.45 16.22
CA ILE A 192 -17.28 14.77 16.60
C ILE A 192 -17.32 15.70 15.38
N ARG A 193 -16.26 15.70 14.57
CA ARG A 193 -16.18 16.46 13.32
C ARG A 193 -17.28 16.04 12.34
N MET A 194 -17.48 14.75 12.13
CA MET A 194 -18.53 14.22 11.24
C MET A 194 -19.94 14.69 11.67
N ARG A 195 -20.23 14.66 12.99
CA ARG A 195 -21.51 15.17 13.52
C ARG A 195 -21.68 16.66 13.27
N LYS A 196 -20.60 17.44 13.31
CA LYS A 196 -20.62 18.89 13.07
C LYS A 196 -20.85 19.24 11.59
N ILE A 197 -20.27 18.48 10.67
CA ILE A 197 -20.28 18.81 9.24
C ILE A 197 -21.44 18.17 8.46
N ARG A 198 -22.08 17.13 9.00
CA ARG A 198 -23.24 16.51 8.34
C ARG A 198 -24.46 17.43 8.39
N ASP A 199 -25.32 17.35 7.39
CA ASP A 199 -26.63 17.99 7.44
C ASP A 199 -27.45 17.44 8.61
N SER A 200 -28.10 18.35 9.37
CA SER A 200 -28.84 17.99 10.57
C SER A 200 -30.18 17.28 10.30
N ASN A 201 -30.75 17.44 9.09
CA ASN A 201 -32.08 16.90 8.74
C ASN A 201 -31.98 15.59 8.01
N ILE A 202 -31.07 15.48 7.03
CA ILE A 202 -30.92 14.32 6.17
C ILE A 202 -29.68 13.47 6.50
N TYR A 203 -28.87 13.92 7.48
CA TYR A 203 -27.66 13.26 7.98
C TYR A 203 -26.58 13.01 6.92
N GLU A 204 -26.60 13.76 5.81
CA GLU A 204 -25.68 13.62 4.70
C GLU A 204 -24.37 14.37 4.97
N LEU A 205 -23.24 13.74 4.66
CA LEU A 205 -21.93 14.37 4.72
C LEU A 205 -21.70 15.24 3.48
N PRO A 206 -20.83 16.27 3.56
CA PRO A 206 -20.51 17.13 2.43
C PRO A 206 -19.99 16.34 1.21
N GLU A 207 -20.27 16.82 0.01
CA GLU A 207 -19.84 16.20 -1.26
C GLU A 207 -18.33 15.97 -1.34
N ASN A 208 -17.53 16.82 -0.71
CA ASN A 208 -16.08 16.74 -0.63
C ASN A 208 -15.59 15.98 0.59
N PHE A 209 -16.35 15.05 1.12
CA PHE A 209 -15.98 14.27 2.31
C PHE A 209 -14.65 13.50 2.14
N GLU A 210 -14.18 13.30 0.92
CA GLU A 210 -12.83 12.78 0.64
C GLU A 210 -11.74 13.63 1.33
N GLU A 211 -11.90 14.94 1.37
CA GLU A 211 -10.93 15.84 2.03
C GLU A 211 -10.87 15.63 3.55
N GLU A 212 -12.00 15.34 4.18
CA GLU A 212 -12.04 14.99 5.59
C GLU A 212 -11.40 13.63 5.86
N MET A 213 -11.58 12.66 4.95
CA MET A 213 -10.91 11.36 5.02
C MET A 213 -9.39 11.48 4.87
N ASP A 214 -8.92 12.35 3.98
CA ASP A 214 -7.49 12.64 3.80
C ASP A 214 -6.91 13.33 5.04
N ARG A 215 -7.64 14.27 5.66
CA ARG A 215 -7.27 14.89 6.94
C ARG A 215 -7.15 13.83 8.05
N TRP A 216 -8.15 12.95 8.17
CA TRP A 216 -8.07 11.85 9.14
C TRP A 216 -6.84 10.98 8.91
N SER A 217 -6.60 10.54 7.69
CA SER A 217 -5.47 9.69 7.35
C SER A 217 -4.11 10.40 7.58
N LEU A 218 -4.03 11.70 7.25
CA LEU A 218 -2.84 12.51 7.51
C LEU A 218 -2.56 12.60 9.01
N GLY A 219 -3.57 12.91 9.83
CA GLY A 219 -3.40 13.02 11.28
C GLY A 219 -2.98 11.69 11.91
N ALA A 220 -3.60 10.58 11.51
CA ALA A 220 -3.21 9.25 11.96
C ALA A 220 -1.77 8.92 11.56
N THR A 221 -1.37 9.24 10.32
CA THR A 221 0.01 9.09 9.86
C THR A 221 0.99 9.95 10.67
N CYS A 222 0.65 11.19 11.01
CA CYS A 222 1.50 12.08 11.81
C CYS A 222 1.74 11.57 13.23
N LEU A 223 0.76 10.92 13.86
CA LEU A 223 0.95 10.30 15.16
C LEU A 223 2.10 9.28 15.15
N VAL A 224 2.29 8.58 14.05
CA VAL A 224 3.33 7.56 13.94
C VAL A 224 4.62 8.11 13.32
N ALA A 225 4.50 8.88 12.24
CA ALA A 225 5.63 9.38 11.47
C ALA A 225 6.43 10.46 12.19
N LEU A 226 5.78 11.22 13.10
CA LEU A 226 6.36 12.37 13.78
C LEU A 226 6.17 12.35 15.30
N ASP A 227 5.46 11.35 15.83
CA ASP A 227 5.06 11.31 17.24
C ASP A 227 4.38 12.63 17.68
N SER A 228 3.60 13.19 16.75
CA SER A 228 2.99 14.51 16.87
C SER A 228 1.52 14.46 16.47
N ARG A 229 0.69 15.11 17.27
CA ARG A 229 -0.71 15.30 16.97
C ARG A 229 -0.91 16.63 16.26
N LEU A 230 -1.58 16.58 15.11
CA LEU A 230 -1.94 17.77 14.34
C LEU A 230 -3.37 18.17 14.64
N GLU A 231 -3.62 19.48 14.81
CA GLU A 231 -4.95 20.08 14.97
C GLU A 231 -5.56 20.36 13.59
N ILE A 232 -6.09 19.30 12.92
CA ILE A 232 -6.50 19.37 11.52
C ILE A 232 -8.01 19.25 11.28
N PHE A 233 -8.82 19.05 12.33
CA PHE A 233 -10.29 18.97 12.19
C PHE A 233 -11.01 20.32 12.34
N GLY A 234 -10.28 21.39 12.57
CA GLY A 234 -10.80 22.77 12.57
C GLY A 234 -10.75 23.43 11.20
N GLU A 235 -11.01 24.73 11.18
CA GLU A 235 -10.64 25.58 10.05
C GLU A 235 -9.12 25.76 10.06
N LEU A 236 -8.46 25.21 9.05
CA LEU A 236 -7.02 25.39 8.91
C LEU A 236 -6.74 26.81 8.41
N ASP A 237 -5.88 27.52 9.10
CA ASP A 237 -5.32 28.76 8.56
C ASP A 237 -4.60 28.46 7.24
N LYS A 238 -4.96 29.19 6.18
CA LYS A 238 -4.37 29.04 4.85
C LYS A 238 -2.86 29.28 4.82
N ASN A 239 -2.32 29.96 5.84
CA ASN A 239 -0.90 30.20 6.00
C ASN A 239 -0.23 29.16 6.92
N SER A 240 -0.97 28.17 7.44
CA SER A 240 -0.38 27.12 8.29
C SER A 240 0.39 26.08 7.46
N ARG A 241 1.40 25.49 8.07
CA ARG A 241 2.18 24.40 7.47
C ARG A 241 1.32 23.16 7.23
N GLU A 242 0.32 22.92 8.05
CA GLU A 242 -0.64 21.83 7.95
C GLU A 242 -1.52 21.97 6.70
N TYR A 243 -1.95 23.21 6.41
CA TYR A 243 -2.70 23.52 5.19
C TYR A 243 -1.82 23.30 3.93
N GLU A 244 -0.60 23.83 3.94
CA GLU A 244 0.36 23.64 2.85
C GLU A 244 0.67 22.16 2.61
N LEU A 245 0.91 21.39 3.70
CA LEU A 245 1.17 19.94 3.58
C LEU A 245 -0.02 19.20 2.96
N THR A 246 -1.24 19.47 3.43
CA THR A 246 -2.45 18.83 2.90
C THR A 246 -2.60 19.10 1.41
N ALA A 247 -2.43 20.35 0.99
CA ALA A 247 -2.48 20.74 -0.42
C ALA A 247 -1.35 20.08 -1.24
N ALA A 248 -0.14 20.03 -0.69
CA ALA A 248 1.02 19.41 -1.33
C ALA A 248 0.83 17.92 -1.56
N LEU A 249 0.30 17.17 -0.58
CA LEU A 249 0.05 15.73 -0.71
C LEU A 249 -0.99 15.44 -1.79
N LYS A 250 -2.10 16.16 -1.82
CA LYS A 250 -3.12 16.05 -2.86
C LYS A 250 -2.52 16.30 -4.26
N ARG A 251 -1.67 17.32 -4.36
CA ARG A 251 -1.01 17.68 -5.63
C ARG A 251 0.05 16.66 -6.04
N PHE A 252 0.77 16.07 -5.07
CA PHE A 252 1.78 15.03 -5.29
C PHE A 252 1.23 13.83 -6.07
N ILE A 253 0.09 13.28 -5.66
CA ILE A 253 -0.52 12.11 -6.33
C ILE A 253 -0.87 12.42 -7.79
N TYR A 254 -1.44 13.60 -8.05
CA TYR A 254 -1.74 14.03 -9.41
C TYR A 254 -0.46 14.14 -10.27
N LEU A 255 0.54 14.88 -9.78
CA LEU A 255 1.80 15.10 -10.50
C LEU A 255 2.56 13.80 -10.75
N ARG A 256 2.56 12.88 -9.78
CA ARG A 256 3.12 11.55 -9.96
C ARG A 256 2.43 10.80 -11.11
N SER A 257 1.11 10.87 -11.20
CA SER A 257 0.37 10.19 -12.27
C SER A 257 0.72 10.72 -13.66
N VAL A 258 1.00 12.01 -13.76
CA VAL A 258 1.36 12.68 -15.03
C VAL A 258 2.84 12.45 -15.38
N LEU A 259 3.74 12.51 -14.39
CA LEU A 259 5.19 12.51 -14.63
C LEU A 259 5.82 11.11 -14.65
N ASP A 260 5.37 10.22 -13.76
CA ASP A 260 5.98 8.88 -13.58
C ASP A 260 5.19 7.75 -14.24
N LEU A 261 3.88 7.92 -14.49
CA LEU A 261 3.02 6.84 -15.00
C LEU A 261 2.55 7.04 -16.44
N LYS A 262 2.66 8.26 -16.97
CA LYS A 262 2.36 8.60 -18.36
C LYS A 262 3.62 9.01 -19.09
N PRO A 263 3.65 8.92 -20.43
CA PRO A 263 4.74 9.49 -21.21
C PRO A 263 4.90 10.99 -20.90
N SER A 264 6.09 11.41 -20.47
CA SER A 264 6.36 12.79 -20.09
C SER A 264 7.74 13.23 -20.59
N MET A 265 7.86 14.51 -20.95
CA MET A 265 9.09 15.10 -21.49
C MET A 265 10.01 15.66 -20.40
N TRP A 266 9.69 15.53 -19.11
CA TRP A 266 10.48 16.12 -18.04
C TRP A 266 11.94 15.66 -17.99
N LYS A 267 12.24 14.47 -18.51
CA LYS A 267 13.62 13.95 -18.65
C LYS A 267 14.45 14.66 -19.72
N VAL A 268 13.80 15.33 -20.65
CA VAL A 268 14.45 16.07 -21.76
C VAL A 268 14.55 17.55 -21.41
N PHE A 269 13.50 18.13 -20.85
CA PHE A 269 13.48 19.50 -20.36
C PHE A 269 12.53 19.64 -19.15
N PRO A 270 12.82 20.54 -18.20
CA PRO A 270 12.01 20.71 -16.99
C PRO A 270 10.65 21.36 -17.33
N THR A 271 9.60 20.52 -17.43
CA THR A 271 8.21 20.94 -17.65
C THR A 271 7.65 21.73 -16.45
N ALA A 272 6.52 22.42 -16.64
CA ALA A 272 5.84 23.13 -15.55
C ALA A 272 5.45 22.17 -14.41
N ASP A 273 4.86 21.02 -14.77
CA ASP A 273 4.47 19.98 -13.79
C ASP A 273 5.71 19.44 -13.03
N PHE A 274 6.84 19.27 -13.71
CA PHE A 274 8.07 18.82 -13.04
C PHE A 274 8.58 19.87 -12.03
N LYS A 275 8.58 21.15 -12.40
CA LYS A 275 8.98 22.24 -11.50
C LYS A 275 8.03 22.33 -10.30
N GLU A 276 6.75 22.10 -10.52
CA GLU A 276 5.75 22.05 -9.46
C GLU A 276 5.96 20.83 -8.55
N MET A 277 6.26 19.65 -9.11
CA MET A 277 6.59 18.46 -8.32
C MET A 277 7.78 18.72 -7.38
N MET A 278 8.81 19.40 -7.84
CA MET A 278 9.96 19.75 -6.98
C MET A 278 9.53 20.62 -5.80
N ARG A 279 8.68 21.66 -6.04
CA ARG A 279 8.15 22.51 -4.95
C ARG A 279 7.26 21.75 -3.97
N VAL A 280 6.39 20.87 -4.48
CA VAL A 280 5.56 20.00 -3.66
C VAL A 280 6.40 19.10 -2.76
N LEU A 281 7.47 18.52 -3.30
CA LEU A 281 8.40 17.70 -2.52
C LEU A 281 9.20 18.52 -1.50
N ASP A 282 9.52 19.80 -1.79
CA ASP A 282 10.13 20.71 -0.80
C ASP A 282 9.18 20.93 0.39
N VAL A 283 7.90 21.24 0.17
CA VAL A 283 6.91 21.42 1.25
C VAL A 283 6.85 20.19 2.15
N ILE A 284 6.70 18.99 1.56
CA ILE A 284 6.62 17.74 2.33
C ILE A 284 7.91 17.47 3.11
N THR A 285 9.05 17.71 2.49
CA THR A 285 10.37 17.49 3.10
C THR A 285 10.64 18.48 4.23
N ASP A 286 10.39 19.76 4.03
CA ASP A 286 10.63 20.82 5.01
C ASP A 286 9.70 20.70 6.21
N PHE A 287 8.44 20.25 5.99
CA PHE A 287 7.54 19.89 7.09
C PHE A 287 8.11 18.74 7.93
N SER A 288 8.52 17.65 7.27
CA SER A 288 9.11 16.49 7.95
C SER A 288 10.39 16.87 8.71
N PHE A 289 11.25 17.68 8.09
CA PHE A 289 12.51 18.13 8.67
C PHE A 289 12.30 19.02 9.90
N HIS A 290 11.33 19.93 9.85
CA HIS A 290 10.96 20.78 10.98
C HIS A 290 10.57 19.93 12.20
N HIS A 291 9.63 19.00 12.04
CA HIS A 291 9.15 18.18 13.15
C HIS A 291 10.21 17.21 13.69
N VAL A 292 11.06 16.66 12.82
CA VAL A 292 12.20 15.82 13.26
C VAL A 292 13.17 16.64 14.11
N ASN A 293 13.49 17.87 13.72
CA ASN A 293 14.38 18.72 14.49
C ASN A 293 13.79 19.12 15.84
N GLU A 294 12.51 19.47 15.90
CA GLU A 294 11.82 19.77 17.17
C GLU A 294 11.79 18.55 18.10
N ALA A 295 11.52 17.37 17.56
CA ALA A 295 11.55 16.14 18.33
C ALA A 295 12.98 15.81 18.84
N LYS A 296 13.99 16.02 17.99
CA LYS A 296 15.38 15.82 18.39
C LYS A 296 15.75 16.73 19.58
N LYS A 297 15.42 18.02 19.52
CA LYS A 297 15.62 18.95 20.65
C LYS A 297 14.92 18.49 21.91
N ARG A 298 13.66 18.01 21.80
CA ARG A 298 12.89 17.49 22.94
C ARG A 298 13.52 16.23 23.55
N LEU A 299 14.11 15.36 22.72
CA LEU A 299 14.78 14.14 23.19
C LEU A 299 16.13 14.44 23.85
N GLU A 300 16.86 15.44 23.37
CA GLU A 300 18.12 15.89 23.95
C GLU A 300 17.92 16.59 25.29
N SER A 301 16.81 17.32 25.48
CA SER A 301 16.49 18.04 26.73
C SER A 301 15.93 17.16 27.85
N LYS A 302 15.42 15.96 27.53
CA LYS A 302 14.86 15.02 28.50
C LYS A 302 15.89 13.97 28.92
N VAL A 303 16.14 13.84 30.23
CA VAL A 303 16.82 12.65 30.77
C VAL A 303 15.98 11.42 30.38
N ASN A 304 16.56 10.56 29.62
CA ASN A 304 15.83 9.46 28.95
C ASN A 304 15.48 8.37 29.97
N THR A 305 14.27 8.40 30.51
CA THR A 305 13.75 7.44 31.48
C THR A 305 12.98 6.27 30.84
N LYS A 306 12.63 6.37 29.55
CA LYS A 306 11.89 5.34 28.84
C LYS A 306 12.75 4.12 28.50
N SER A 307 12.29 2.93 28.84
CA SER A 307 12.88 1.68 28.36
C SER A 307 12.77 1.59 26.83
N GLU A 308 13.64 0.81 26.19
CA GLU A 308 13.59 0.61 24.72
C GLU A 308 12.21 0.10 24.23
N LYS A 309 11.47 -0.61 25.06
CA LYS A 309 10.13 -1.13 24.75
C LYS A 309 9.05 -0.06 24.72
N GLU A 310 9.24 1.05 25.43
CA GLU A 310 8.29 2.17 25.52
C GLU A 310 8.56 3.28 24.53
N GLN A 311 9.68 3.20 23.79
CA GLN A 311 10.01 4.17 22.76
C GLN A 311 9.10 4.00 21.54
N SER A 312 8.62 5.13 21.00
CA SER A 312 7.82 5.17 19.78
C SER A 312 8.62 4.74 18.55
N VAL A 313 7.94 4.48 17.43
CA VAL A 313 8.57 4.20 16.14
C VAL A 313 9.48 5.38 15.76
N PHE A 314 8.99 6.60 15.91
CA PHE A 314 9.69 7.82 15.55
C PHE A 314 10.94 8.05 16.41
N GLU A 315 10.84 7.88 17.75
CA GLU A 315 11.98 7.97 18.67
C GLU A 315 13.10 7.00 18.28
N LYS A 316 12.74 5.77 17.88
CA LYS A 316 13.70 4.75 17.43
C LYS A 316 14.38 5.13 16.11
N LEU A 317 13.63 5.68 15.15
CA LEU A 317 14.18 6.14 13.87
C LEU A 317 15.16 7.30 14.06
N ILE A 318 14.83 8.29 14.90
CA ILE A 318 15.74 9.41 15.23
C ILE A 318 17.05 8.91 15.84
N ARG A 319 16.98 7.92 16.72
CA ARG A 319 18.17 7.33 17.38
C ARG A 319 19.09 6.59 16.43
N ILE A 320 18.55 6.01 15.36
CA ILE A 320 19.39 5.44 14.28
C ILE A 320 20.13 6.58 13.59
N ASN A 321 19.39 7.53 13.03
CA ASN A 321 19.88 8.73 12.37
C ASN A 321 18.71 9.69 12.13
N PRO A 322 18.79 10.97 12.53
CA PRO A 322 17.73 11.96 12.25
C PRO A 322 17.34 12.04 10.77
N LYS A 323 18.30 11.89 9.85
CA LYS A 323 18.02 11.85 8.41
C LYS A 323 17.19 10.61 8.02
N THR A 324 17.36 9.46 8.69
CA THR A 324 16.49 8.28 8.51
C THR A 324 15.05 8.60 8.90
N ALA A 325 14.85 9.32 10.00
CA ALA A 325 13.50 9.74 10.42
C ALA A 325 12.85 10.69 9.40
N VAL A 326 13.61 11.65 8.82
CA VAL A 326 13.11 12.52 7.75
C VAL A 326 12.70 11.72 6.52
N ILE A 327 13.55 10.79 6.06
CA ILE A 327 13.27 9.93 4.91
C ILE A 327 11.99 9.12 5.16
N MET A 328 11.89 8.48 6.33
CA MET A 328 10.73 7.65 6.68
C MET A 328 9.46 8.48 6.83
N ALA A 329 9.50 9.66 7.45
CA ALA A 329 8.35 10.56 7.56
C ALA A 329 7.86 10.99 6.17
N THR A 330 8.78 11.42 5.29
CA THR A 330 8.46 11.80 3.91
C THR A 330 7.86 10.61 3.13
N ASP A 331 8.42 9.39 3.28
CA ASP A 331 7.88 8.17 2.66
C ASP A 331 6.49 7.82 3.20
N MET A 332 6.27 7.99 4.52
CA MET A 332 4.97 7.72 5.15
C MET A 332 3.91 8.72 4.69
N PHE A 333 4.22 10.00 4.55
CA PHE A 333 3.26 10.98 4.03
C PHE A 333 2.89 10.71 2.58
N THR A 334 3.88 10.54 1.71
CA THR A 334 3.64 10.36 0.27
C THR A 334 3.02 9.02 -0.11
N ALA A 335 3.11 8.00 0.75
CA ALA A 335 2.57 6.67 0.49
C ALA A 335 1.40 6.28 1.41
N GLY A 336 1.31 6.84 2.62
CA GLY A 336 0.37 6.39 3.66
C GLY A 336 -0.97 7.10 3.62
N VAL A 337 -1.00 8.41 3.35
CA VAL A 337 -2.21 9.23 3.50
C VAL A 337 -3.31 8.79 2.52
N ASP A 338 -3.08 8.91 1.24
CA ASP A 338 -4.09 8.63 0.21
C ASP A 338 -4.46 7.14 0.15
N THR A 339 -3.50 6.23 0.43
CA THR A 339 -3.78 4.79 0.39
C THR A 339 -4.66 4.35 1.55
N THR A 340 -4.44 4.89 2.75
CA THR A 340 -5.25 4.56 3.94
C THR A 340 -6.63 5.21 3.86
N SER A 341 -6.71 6.47 3.40
CA SER A 341 -7.97 7.17 3.12
C SER A 341 -8.82 6.37 2.12
N SER A 342 -8.27 6.04 0.94
CA SER A 342 -8.99 5.26 -0.08
C SER A 342 -9.41 3.87 0.41
N ALA A 343 -8.58 3.18 1.21
CA ALA A 343 -8.92 1.90 1.81
C ALA A 343 -10.10 2.03 2.78
N ALA A 344 -10.07 3.02 3.67
CA ALA A 344 -11.14 3.29 4.61
C ALA A 344 -12.46 3.66 3.91
N ILE A 345 -12.41 4.50 2.87
CA ILE A 345 -13.57 4.83 2.02
C ILE A 345 -14.15 3.56 1.38
N SER A 346 -13.30 2.68 0.84
CA SER A 346 -13.74 1.41 0.27
C SER A 346 -14.47 0.52 1.28
N VAL A 347 -14.00 0.48 2.54
CA VAL A 347 -14.66 -0.28 3.62
C VAL A 347 -16.00 0.35 3.98
N LEU A 348 -16.05 1.68 4.17
CA LEU A 348 -17.29 2.39 4.50
C LEU A 348 -18.34 2.21 3.39
N TYR A 349 -17.94 2.36 2.12
CA TYR A 349 -18.83 2.19 0.98
C TYR A 349 -19.42 0.78 0.92
N ASN A 350 -18.58 -0.26 1.06
CA ASN A 350 -19.06 -1.63 1.04
C ASN A 350 -20.01 -1.93 2.22
N LEU A 351 -19.74 -1.40 3.41
CA LEU A 351 -20.64 -1.55 4.56
C LEU A 351 -21.94 -0.76 4.39
N ALA A 352 -21.90 0.44 3.80
CA ALA A 352 -23.08 1.25 3.53
C ALA A 352 -24.01 0.60 2.48
N LYS A 353 -23.46 -0.06 1.49
CA LYS A 353 -24.21 -0.82 0.46
C LYS A 353 -24.74 -2.18 0.96
N ASN A 354 -24.28 -2.64 2.12
CA ASN A 354 -24.65 -3.96 2.68
C ASN A 354 -25.04 -3.82 4.17
N PRO A 355 -26.23 -3.24 4.48
CA PRO A 355 -26.64 -2.95 5.86
C PRO A 355 -26.74 -4.20 6.73
N ASP A 356 -27.06 -5.36 6.17
CA ASP A 356 -27.04 -6.65 6.86
C ASP A 356 -25.62 -7.01 7.36
N LYS A 357 -24.61 -6.83 6.54
CA LYS A 357 -23.20 -7.05 6.90
C LYS A 357 -22.69 -6.02 7.90
N GLN A 358 -23.15 -4.77 7.77
CA GLN A 358 -22.85 -3.70 8.72
C GLN A 358 -23.41 -4.04 10.11
N GLU A 359 -24.64 -4.59 10.20
CA GLU A 359 -25.25 -4.96 11.48
C GLU A 359 -24.55 -6.19 12.12
N ILE A 360 -24.14 -7.19 11.33
CA ILE A 360 -23.32 -8.30 11.84
C ILE A 360 -22.02 -7.75 12.47
N LEU A 361 -21.35 -6.83 11.79
CA LEU A 361 -20.14 -6.18 12.30
C LEU A 361 -20.43 -5.38 13.57
N ARG A 362 -21.52 -4.61 13.60
CA ARG A 362 -21.93 -3.83 14.79
C ARG A 362 -22.18 -4.73 15.99
N ASN A 363 -22.77 -5.90 15.79
CA ASN A 363 -23.00 -6.88 16.85
C ASN A 363 -21.70 -7.52 17.37
N GLU A 364 -20.67 -7.68 16.53
CA GLU A 364 -19.34 -8.05 16.99
C GLU A 364 -18.74 -6.93 17.86
N LEU A 365 -18.83 -5.67 17.40
CA LEU A 365 -18.25 -4.51 18.07
C LEU A 365 -18.93 -4.18 19.39
N ARG A 366 -20.25 -4.34 19.53
CA ARG A 366 -20.98 -4.13 20.80
C ARG A 366 -20.43 -5.00 21.94
N LYS A 367 -19.87 -6.17 21.65
CA LYS A 367 -19.28 -7.07 22.67
C LYS A 367 -17.99 -6.49 23.27
N ILE A 368 -17.25 -5.68 22.53
CA ILE A 368 -15.97 -5.12 22.96
C ILE A 368 -16.05 -3.62 23.28
N LEU A 369 -17.03 -2.95 22.71
CA LEU A 369 -17.36 -1.54 22.90
C LEU A 369 -18.82 -1.45 23.38
N PRO A 370 -19.12 -1.78 24.63
CA PRO A 370 -20.51 -1.76 25.15
C PRO A 370 -21.14 -0.38 25.03
N GLU A 371 -20.37 0.68 25.25
CA GLU A 371 -20.78 2.08 25.03
C GLU A 371 -20.06 2.68 23.82
N LYS A 372 -20.67 3.72 23.20
CA LYS A 372 -20.11 4.42 22.05
C LYS A 372 -18.74 5.05 22.32
N GLY A 373 -18.53 5.54 23.55
CA GLY A 373 -17.28 6.13 24.01
C GLY A 373 -16.28 5.12 24.60
N SER A 374 -16.60 3.82 24.61
CA SER A 374 -15.68 2.81 25.13
C SER A 374 -14.34 2.85 24.37
N PRO A 375 -13.19 2.85 25.07
CA PRO A 375 -11.89 2.91 24.41
C PRO A 375 -11.50 1.56 23.80
N LEU A 376 -10.87 1.60 22.64
CA LEU A 376 -10.20 0.46 22.06
C LEU A 376 -8.86 0.23 22.76
N THR A 377 -8.58 -1.03 23.07
CA THR A 377 -7.36 -1.47 23.73
C THR A 377 -6.72 -2.62 22.98
N GLN A 378 -5.45 -2.87 23.23
CA GLN A 378 -4.76 -4.02 22.63
C GLN A 378 -5.49 -5.35 22.92
N GLN A 379 -6.13 -5.46 24.09
CA GLN A 379 -6.81 -6.68 24.51
C GLN A 379 -8.12 -6.88 23.75
N ASN A 380 -9.01 -5.86 23.72
CA ASN A 380 -10.32 -5.99 23.10
C ASN A 380 -10.24 -6.07 21.56
N MET A 381 -9.23 -5.45 20.93
CA MET A 381 -8.98 -5.58 19.50
C MET A 381 -8.40 -6.94 19.07
N SER A 382 -8.04 -7.82 19.99
CA SER A 382 -7.38 -9.08 19.64
C SER A 382 -8.30 -10.05 18.89
N ASN A 383 -9.61 -10.02 19.12
CA ASN A 383 -10.59 -10.95 18.58
C ASN A 383 -11.74 -10.25 17.85
N LEU A 384 -11.45 -9.76 16.63
CA LEU A 384 -12.39 -9.09 15.72
C LEU A 384 -12.38 -9.76 14.35
N PRO A 385 -12.83 -11.04 14.25
CA PRO A 385 -12.76 -11.79 13.01
C PRO A 385 -13.63 -11.21 11.90
N TYR A 386 -14.84 -10.70 12.19
CA TYR A 386 -15.74 -10.15 11.18
C TYR A 386 -15.27 -8.78 10.68
N LEU A 387 -14.73 -7.93 11.58
CA LEU A 387 -14.09 -6.67 11.18
C LEU A 387 -12.95 -6.91 10.19
N ARG A 388 -12.03 -7.81 10.53
CA ARG A 388 -10.89 -8.13 9.65
C ARG A 388 -11.32 -8.77 8.34
N ALA A 389 -12.37 -9.60 8.38
CA ALA A 389 -12.99 -10.18 7.20
C ALA A 389 -13.59 -9.09 6.30
N SER A 390 -14.30 -8.11 6.88
CA SER A 390 -14.91 -6.99 6.16
C SER A 390 -13.86 -6.10 5.50
N ILE A 391 -12.80 -5.74 6.22
CA ILE A 391 -11.67 -4.97 5.66
C ILE A 391 -11.02 -5.73 4.51
N LYS A 392 -10.73 -7.01 4.73
CA LYS A 392 -10.10 -7.87 3.73
C LYS A 392 -10.95 -8.01 2.47
N GLU A 393 -12.25 -8.20 2.61
CA GLU A 393 -13.17 -8.32 1.49
C GLU A 393 -13.32 -6.99 0.75
N SER A 394 -13.36 -5.85 1.45
CA SER A 394 -13.38 -4.53 0.83
C SER A 394 -12.14 -4.30 -0.04
N LEU A 395 -10.95 -4.62 0.47
CA LEU A 395 -9.70 -4.51 -0.30
C LEU A 395 -9.63 -5.49 -1.47
N ARG A 396 -10.41 -6.57 -1.47
CA ARG A 396 -10.53 -7.48 -2.61
C ARG A 396 -11.47 -6.93 -3.68
N VAL A 397 -12.65 -6.46 -3.28
CA VAL A 397 -13.68 -5.95 -4.22
C VAL A 397 -13.28 -4.59 -4.79
N LEU A 398 -12.73 -3.72 -3.95
CA LEU A 398 -12.31 -2.36 -4.29
C LEU A 398 -10.85 -2.13 -3.84
N PRO A 399 -9.87 -2.71 -4.54
CA PRO A 399 -8.47 -2.60 -4.14
C PRO A 399 -7.94 -1.18 -4.32
N VAL A 400 -7.08 -0.76 -3.40
CA VAL A 400 -6.38 0.54 -3.49
C VAL A 400 -5.34 0.54 -4.60
N VAL A 401 -4.74 -0.62 -4.89
CA VAL A 401 -3.69 -0.75 -5.91
C VAL A 401 -4.05 -1.87 -6.88
N ASN A 402 -4.02 -1.58 -8.18
CA ASN A 402 -4.38 -2.54 -9.22
C ASN A 402 -3.36 -3.68 -9.40
N GLY A 403 -2.13 -3.46 -8.94
CA GLY A 403 -1.05 -4.43 -9.09
C GLY A 403 0.29 -3.92 -8.58
N ASN A 404 1.34 -4.65 -8.90
CA ASN A 404 2.71 -4.31 -8.52
C ASN A 404 3.64 -4.33 -9.73
N SER A 405 4.75 -3.59 -9.67
CA SER A 405 5.82 -3.64 -10.66
C SER A 405 7.01 -4.43 -10.15
N ARG A 406 7.69 -5.12 -11.07
CA ARG A 406 8.97 -5.79 -10.83
C ARG A 406 9.85 -5.75 -12.10
N LYS A 407 11.16 -5.74 -11.91
CA LYS A 407 12.07 -6.20 -12.96
C LYS A 407 12.40 -7.67 -12.72
N THR A 408 12.34 -8.49 -13.77
CA THR A 408 12.65 -9.92 -13.67
C THR A 408 14.10 -10.12 -13.20
N GLY A 409 14.31 -10.98 -12.20
CA GLY A 409 15.63 -11.27 -11.63
C GLY A 409 16.48 -12.23 -12.49
N LYS A 410 15.82 -13.02 -13.34
CA LYS A 410 16.40 -13.99 -14.28
C LYS A 410 15.51 -14.12 -15.51
N ASP A 411 15.95 -14.89 -16.49
CA ASP A 411 15.14 -15.30 -17.62
C ASP A 411 13.98 -16.18 -17.17
N LEU A 412 12.79 -15.98 -17.73
CA LEU A 412 11.54 -16.66 -17.38
C LEU A 412 10.77 -17.08 -18.63
N VAL A 413 9.95 -18.11 -18.48
CA VAL A 413 8.90 -18.42 -19.46
C VAL A 413 7.55 -18.11 -18.84
N LEU A 414 6.79 -17.17 -19.45
CA LEU A 414 5.45 -16.81 -19.02
C LEU A 414 4.49 -16.99 -20.21
N LYS A 415 3.44 -17.76 -20.03
CA LYS A 415 2.42 -18.01 -21.08
C LYS A 415 3.02 -18.46 -22.42
N GLY A 416 4.15 -19.20 -22.39
CA GLY A 416 4.81 -19.69 -23.60
C GLY A 416 5.66 -18.64 -24.33
N TYR A 417 6.01 -17.53 -23.67
CA TYR A 417 6.93 -16.52 -24.19
C TYR A 417 8.22 -16.46 -23.37
N ARG A 418 9.34 -16.23 -24.04
CA ARG A 418 10.65 -15.96 -23.40
C ARG A 418 10.65 -14.56 -22.83
N ILE A 419 10.86 -14.42 -21.54
CA ILE A 419 10.95 -13.14 -20.84
C ILE A 419 12.37 -12.94 -20.35
N PRO A 420 13.17 -12.07 -20.98
CA PRO A 420 14.54 -11.82 -20.58
C PRO A 420 14.65 -11.24 -19.16
N LYS A 421 15.77 -11.55 -18.50
CA LYS A 421 16.16 -10.87 -17.25
C LYS A 421 16.16 -9.36 -17.43
N GLY A 422 15.68 -8.63 -16.41
CA GLY A 422 15.62 -7.18 -16.43
C GLY A 422 14.36 -6.60 -17.11
N THR A 423 13.45 -7.46 -17.60
CA THR A 423 12.16 -7.01 -18.15
C THR A 423 11.33 -6.35 -17.05
N LEU A 424 10.81 -5.14 -17.32
CA LEU A 424 9.82 -4.49 -16.45
C LEU A 424 8.47 -5.16 -16.61
N VAL A 425 7.92 -5.69 -15.53
CA VAL A 425 6.63 -6.37 -15.52
C VAL A 425 5.68 -5.69 -14.55
N LEU A 426 4.45 -5.44 -14.99
CA LEU A 426 3.32 -5.02 -14.16
C LEU A 426 2.38 -6.21 -13.93
N LEU A 427 2.28 -6.62 -12.67
CA LEU A 427 1.43 -7.72 -12.20
C LEU A 427 0.06 -7.13 -11.85
N GLN A 428 -0.93 -7.31 -12.72
CA GLN A 428 -2.26 -6.68 -12.62
C GLN A 428 -3.25 -7.60 -11.90
N SER A 429 -3.34 -7.47 -10.58
CA SER A 429 -4.18 -8.34 -9.73
C SER A 429 -5.66 -7.91 -9.63
N LEU A 430 -6.02 -6.68 -9.99
CA LEU A 430 -7.38 -6.15 -9.91
C LEU A 430 -8.41 -7.12 -10.50
N TYR A 431 -8.15 -7.59 -11.72
CA TYR A 431 -9.10 -8.43 -12.45
C TYR A 431 -9.24 -9.85 -11.88
N THR A 432 -8.15 -10.40 -11.33
CA THR A 432 -8.16 -11.73 -10.71
C THR A 432 -8.88 -11.75 -9.37
N GLN A 433 -8.89 -10.62 -8.68
CA GLN A 433 -9.53 -10.48 -7.36
C GLN A 433 -11.05 -10.54 -7.45
N VAL A 434 -11.65 -10.13 -8.57
CA VAL A 434 -13.09 -10.10 -8.79
C VAL A 434 -13.57 -11.11 -9.83
N ASP A 435 -12.70 -12.01 -10.29
CA ASP A 435 -13.03 -13.04 -11.29
C ASP A 435 -13.95 -14.12 -10.70
N GLU A 436 -15.13 -14.28 -11.30
CA GLU A 436 -16.14 -15.29 -10.90
C GLU A 436 -15.62 -16.73 -11.01
N LYS A 437 -14.60 -16.98 -11.85
CA LYS A 437 -13.96 -18.30 -11.97
C LYS A 437 -13.08 -18.64 -10.76
N LEU A 438 -12.64 -17.63 -10.02
CA LEU A 438 -11.78 -17.75 -8.86
C LEU A 438 -12.54 -17.56 -7.54
N TYR A 439 -13.54 -16.70 -7.56
CA TYR A 439 -14.34 -16.39 -6.39
C TYR A 439 -15.82 -16.39 -6.73
N THR A 440 -16.60 -17.32 -6.21
CA THR A 440 -18.07 -17.30 -6.32
C THR A 440 -18.60 -15.98 -5.78
N GLY A 441 -19.38 -15.24 -6.58
CA GLY A 441 -19.79 -13.89 -6.26
C GLY A 441 -18.60 -12.92 -6.23
N GLY A 442 -17.69 -13.00 -7.20
CA GLY A 442 -16.44 -12.27 -7.23
C GLY A 442 -16.58 -10.75 -7.06
N LYS A 443 -17.64 -10.15 -7.59
CA LYS A 443 -17.94 -8.71 -7.45
C LYS A 443 -18.77 -8.37 -6.21
N LYS A 444 -19.30 -9.38 -5.48
CA LYS A 444 -20.12 -9.16 -4.27
C LYS A 444 -19.23 -9.01 -3.03
N PHE A 445 -19.66 -8.15 -2.12
CA PHE A 445 -19.04 -7.99 -0.82
C PHE A 445 -19.52 -9.07 0.14
N MET A 446 -18.69 -10.06 0.41
CA MET A 446 -19.01 -11.26 1.21
C MET A 446 -17.90 -11.54 2.24
N PRO A 447 -17.88 -10.84 3.39
CA PRO A 447 -16.85 -11.02 4.44
C PRO A 447 -16.73 -12.45 4.95
N GLU A 448 -17.82 -13.22 4.91
CA GLU A 448 -17.91 -14.62 5.35
C GLU A 448 -16.89 -15.52 4.65
N ARG A 449 -16.44 -15.12 3.47
CA ARG A 449 -15.37 -15.79 2.71
C ARG A 449 -14.07 -15.97 3.52
N TRP A 450 -13.81 -15.06 4.44
CA TRP A 450 -12.55 -14.99 5.19
C TRP A 450 -12.66 -15.55 6.62
N LEU A 451 -13.84 -15.98 7.05
CA LEU A 451 -14.05 -16.49 8.39
C LEU A 451 -13.52 -17.93 8.50
N LYS A 452 -12.51 -18.13 9.34
CA LYS A 452 -11.83 -19.43 9.49
C LYS A 452 -12.68 -20.48 10.20
N ASN A 453 -13.54 -20.04 11.11
CA ASN A 453 -14.33 -20.91 11.98
C ASN A 453 -15.70 -21.28 11.39
N GLN A 454 -16.04 -20.78 10.22
CA GLN A 454 -17.24 -21.17 9.48
C GLN A 454 -16.84 -22.15 8.37
N GLU A 455 -17.35 -23.38 8.44
CA GLU A 455 -17.22 -24.37 7.37
C GLU A 455 -18.21 -24.13 6.22
N SER A 456 -18.45 -22.87 5.88
CA SER A 456 -19.25 -22.52 4.71
C SER A 456 -18.54 -22.94 3.43
N GLU A 457 -19.27 -23.32 2.40
CA GLU A 457 -18.69 -23.63 1.08
C GLU A 457 -17.89 -22.45 0.55
N LEU A 458 -18.39 -21.22 0.75
CA LEU A 458 -17.72 -19.99 0.35
C LEU A 458 -16.30 -19.86 0.96
N SER A 459 -16.16 -20.19 2.26
CA SER A 459 -14.85 -20.11 2.93
C SER A 459 -13.92 -21.26 2.52
N LYS A 460 -14.48 -22.43 2.19
CA LYS A 460 -13.72 -23.57 1.65
C LYS A 460 -13.19 -23.27 0.25
N GLU A 461 -14.03 -22.67 -0.62
CA GLU A 461 -13.64 -22.24 -1.96
C GLU A 461 -12.51 -21.19 -1.90
N ALA A 462 -12.67 -20.14 -1.08
CA ALA A 462 -11.67 -19.10 -0.95
C ALA A 462 -10.30 -19.61 -0.49
N ARG A 463 -10.26 -20.70 0.29
CA ARG A 463 -9.00 -21.35 0.72
C ARG A 463 -8.31 -22.13 -0.40
N LYS A 464 -9.04 -22.55 -1.44
CA LYS A 464 -8.48 -23.25 -2.61
C LYS A 464 -7.89 -22.29 -3.63
N VAL A 465 -8.26 -21.02 -3.59
CA VAL A 465 -7.73 -19.99 -4.50
C VAL A 465 -6.27 -19.71 -4.18
N SER A 466 -5.44 -19.57 -5.23
CA SER A 466 -4.03 -19.22 -5.06
C SER A 466 -3.87 -17.95 -4.22
N PRO A 467 -2.98 -17.93 -3.21
CA PRO A 467 -2.71 -16.74 -2.41
C PRO A 467 -2.20 -15.57 -3.26
N PHE A 468 -1.64 -15.83 -4.44
CA PHE A 468 -1.17 -14.79 -5.35
C PHE A 468 -2.30 -14.07 -6.09
N THR A 469 -3.54 -14.53 -5.97
CA THR A 469 -4.72 -13.84 -6.52
C THR A 469 -5.03 -12.54 -5.79
N PHE A 470 -4.77 -12.50 -4.47
CA PHE A 470 -5.10 -11.35 -3.62
C PHE A 470 -3.92 -10.97 -2.71
N LEU A 471 -3.20 -9.93 -3.10
CA LEU A 471 -2.01 -9.43 -2.41
C LEU A 471 -2.11 -7.91 -2.18
N PRO A 472 -3.03 -7.43 -1.33
CA PRO A 472 -3.30 -5.99 -1.15
C PRO A 472 -2.09 -5.20 -0.66
N PHE A 473 -1.16 -5.85 0.05
CA PHE A 473 0.09 -5.25 0.54
C PHE A 473 1.33 -5.78 -0.18
N GLY A 474 1.16 -6.47 -1.31
CA GLY A 474 2.24 -7.12 -2.06
C GLY A 474 2.79 -8.38 -1.40
N PHE A 475 3.92 -8.87 -1.92
CA PHE A 475 4.57 -10.11 -1.49
C PHE A 475 6.09 -9.95 -1.43
N GLY A 476 6.73 -10.80 -0.61
CA GLY A 476 8.18 -10.91 -0.52
C GLY A 476 8.86 -9.75 0.22
N PRO A 477 10.16 -9.55 0.01
CA PRO A 477 10.95 -8.54 0.73
C PRO A 477 10.44 -7.11 0.53
N ARG A 478 9.86 -6.81 -0.65
CA ARG A 478 9.30 -5.52 -1.02
C ARG A 478 7.81 -5.33 -0.64
N MET A 479 7.24 -6.21 0.19
CA MET A 479 5.89 -6.00 0.72
C MET A 479 5.79 -4.66 1.47
N CYS A 480 4.58 -4.11 1.55
CA CYS A 480 4.32 -2.83 2.21
C CYS A 480 4.87 -2.82 3.65
N ILE A 481 5.71 -1.85 3.97
CA ILE A 481 6.28 -1.69 5.31
C ILE A 481 5.25 -1.11 6.29
N GLY A 482 4.32 -0.29 5.79
CA GLY A 482 3.23 0.31 6.58
C GLY A 482 2.05 -0.61 6.82
N ARG A 483 2.05 -1.86 6.33
CA ARG A 483 0.90 -2.77 6.38
C ARG A 483 0.25 -2.85 7.76
N ARG A 484 1.04 -3.09 8.80
CA ARG A 484 0.51 -3.28 10.14
C ARG A 484 -0.10 -2.01 10.72
N LEU A 485 0.46 -0.86 10.34
CA LEU A 485 -0.04 0.44 10.73
C LEU A 485 -1.36 0.73 10.01
N ALA A 486 -1.39 0.59 8.68
CA ALA A 486 -2.61 0.78 7.90
C ALA A 486 -3.74 -0.16 8.35
N GLU A 487 -3.44 -1.45 8.60
CA GLU A 487 -4.42 -2.39 9.16
C GLU A 487 -4.95 -1.89 10.51
N LEU A 488 -4.10 -1.41 11.41
CA LEU A 488 -4.50 -0.86 12.72
C LEU A 488 -5.37 0.39 12.58
N GLU A 489 -4.92 1.36 11.79
CA GLU A 489 -5.65 2.62 11.56
C GLU A 489 -7.07 2.35 11.04
N ILE A 490 -7.21 1.47 10.04
CA ILE A 490 -8.50 1.10 9.48
C ILE A 490 -9.34 0.29 10.47
N GLU A 491 -8.74 -0.67 11.23
CA GLU A 491 -9.45 -1.43 12.26
C GLU A 491 -10.06 -0.51 13.32
N VAL A 492 -9.28 0.44 13.85
CA VAL A 492 -9.76 1.42 14.85
C VAL A 492 -10.85 2.31 14.27
N PHE A 493 -10.61 2.89 13.09
CA PHE A 493 -11.51 3.79 12.41
C PHE A 493 -12.88 3.14 12.15
N VAL A 494 -12.89 1.99 11.49
CA VAL A 494 -14.12 1.28 11.14
C VAL A 494 -14.87 0.84 12.39
N SER A 495 -14.16 0.36 13.42
CA SER A 495 -14.78 -0.05 14.68
C SER A 495 -15.55 1.09 15.35
N LYS A 496 -14.94 2.25 15.48
CA LYS A 496 -15.53 3.40 16.11
C LYS A 496 -16.68 3.98 15.28
N LEU A 497 -16.53 4.07 13.95
CA LEU A 497 -17.58 4.61 13.09
C LEU A 497 -18.81 3.70 13.07
N VAL A 498 -18.67 2.40 12.89
CA VAL A 498 -19.79 1.45 12.85
C VAL A 498 -20.47 1.33 14.22
N ARG A 499 -19.72 1.52 15.32
CA ARG A 499 -20.33 1.55 16.67
C ARG A 499 -21.15 2.83 16.91
N ASN A 500 -20.76 3.94 16.26
CA ASN A 500 -21.40 5.24 16.45
C ASN A 500 -22.52 5.54 15.44
N PHE A 501 -22.39 5.05 14.18
CA PHE A 501 -23.28 5.44 13.10
C PHE A 501 -23.87 4.26 12.35
N TYR A 502 -25.10 4.44 11.87
CA TYR A 502 -25.62 3.76 10.68
C TYR A 502 -25.12 4.53 9.47
N ILE A 503 -24.35 3.83 8.63
CA ILE A 503 -23.73 4.41 7.43
C ILE A 503 -24.52 3.92 6.23
N GLU A 504 -25.03 4.86 5.43
CA GLU A 504 -25.88 4.57 4.28
C GLU A 504 -25.28 5.20 3.01
N TRP A 505 -25.55 4.56 1.88
CA TRP A 505 -25.21 5.05 0.56
C TRP A 505 -26.41 4.89 -0.38
N ASP A 506 -27.06 5.98 -0.73
CA ASP A 506 -28.23 6.04 -1.61
C ASP A 506 -27.96 6.72 -2.96
N GLN A 507 -26.69 7.05 -3.20
CA GLN A 507 -26.23 7.61 -4.45
C GLN A 507 -25.95 6.50 -5.50
N PRO A 508 -25.75 6.84 -6.79
CA PRO A 508 -25.23 5.90 -7.78
C PRO A 508 -23.95 5.22 -7.33
N ASP A 509 -23.64 4.07 -7.92
CA ASP A 509 -22.45 3.31 -7.54
C ASP A 509 -21.18 4.16 -7.63
N LEU A 510 -20.39 4.16 -6.56
CA LEU A 510 -19.14 4.87 -6.47
C LEU A 510 -18.16 4.35 -7.51
N LYS A 511 -17.68 5.25 -8.36
CA LYS A 511 -16.62 4.96 -9.32
C LYS A 511 -15.26 5.24 -8.74
N PHE A 512 -14.25 4.57 -9.27
CA PHE A 512 -12.86 4.79 -8.91
C PHE A 512 -12.04 5.10 -10.16
N LYS A 513 -11.12 6.05 -10.03
CA LYS A 513 -10.11 6.35 -11.06
C LYS A 513 -8.73 5.93 -10.60
N THR A 514 -7.91 5.49 -11.54
CA THR A 514 -6.53 5.07 -11.27
C THR A 514 -5.57 6.22 -11.55
N VAL A 515 -4.96 6.74 -10.49
CA VAL A 515 -3.89 7.77 -10.54
C VAL A 515 -2.58 7.23 -9.94
N GLY A 516 -2.29 5.94 -10.22
CA GLY A 516 -1.22 5.16 -9.57
C GLY A 516 -1.71 4.38 -8.37
N ILE A 517 -2.76 4.84 -7.73
CA ILE A 517 -3.64 4.14 -6.82
C ILE A 517 -5.09 4.38 -7.27
N ASN A 518 -6.02 3.57 -6.78
CA ASN A 518 -7.43 3.80 -7.01
C ASN A 518 -7.96 4.77 -5.96
N VAL A 519 -8.46 5.90 -6.41
CA VAL A 519 -9.13 6.90 -5.57
C VAL A 519 -10.59 7.03 -6.02
N PRO A 520 -11.50 7.45 -5.14
CA PRO A 520 -12.87 7.76 -5.53
C PRO A 520 -12.93 8.74 -6.71
N ASP A 521 -13.91 8.55 -7.60
CA ASP A 521 -14.15 9.44 -8.73
C ASP A 521 -15.58 9.94 -8.67
N GLY A 522 -15.77 11.07 -8.04
CA GLY A 522 -17.07 11.69 -7.80
C GLY A 522 -17.27 12.14 -6.36
N LYS A 523 -18.49 12.51 -6.05
CA LYS A 523 -18.89 13.03 -4.73
C LYS A 523 -19.00 11.90 -3.71
N LEU A 524 -18.50 12.10 -2.50
CA LEU A 524 -18.64 11.17 -1.38
C LEU A 524 -19.77 11.64 -0.45
N GLN A 525 -21.00 11.28 -0.78
CA GLN A 525 -22.19 11.70 -0.04
C GLN A 525 -22.77 10.55 0.80
N PHE A 526 -22.02 10.14 1.82
CA PHE A 526 -22.53 9.20 2.82
C PHE A 526 -23.57 9.85 3.71
N LYS A 527 -24.59 9.09 4.11
CA LYS A 527 -25.47 9.44 5.24
C LYS A 527 -25.01 8.71 6.50
N VAL A 528 -24.91 9.46 7.60
CA VAL A 528 -24.43 8.94 8.88
C VAL A 528 -25.41 9.31 9.99
N LYS A 529 -26.24 8.36 10.39
CA LYS A 529 -27.21 8.49 11.47
C LYS A 529 -26.64 7.91 12.76
N ASP A 530 -26.83 8.59 13.88
CA ASP A 530 -26.39 8.04 15.16
C ASP A 530 -27.11 6.73 15.47
N VAL A 531 -26.35 5.70 15.88
CA VAL A 531 -26.91 4.47 16.43
C VAL A 531 -27.54 4.79 17.79
N GLU A 532 -28.69 4.22 18.09
CA GLU A 532 -29.23 4.23 19.45
C GLU A 532 -28.35 3.39 20.39
N ASN A 533 -28.31 3.73 21.69
CA ASN A 533 -27.42 3.06 22.66
C ASN A 533 -27.77 1.60 22.86
#